data_2aac06c7fdd08495ba2cc4384cf330ff
#
_entry.id   2aac06c7fdd08495ba2cc4384cf330ff
#
_cell.length_a   1.000
_cell.length_b   1.000
_cell.length_c   1.000
_cell.angle_alpha   90.00
_cell.angle_beta   90.00
_cell.angle_gamma   90.00
#
_symmetry.space_group_name_H-M   'P 1'
#
loop_
_entity.id
_entity.type
_entity.pdbx_description
1 polymer ?
#
loop_
_entity_poly.entity_id
_entity_poly.type
_entity_poly.pdbx_seq_one_letter_code
_entity_poly.pdbx_strand_id
1 'polypeptide(L)'
;MNYPWLDTYCLSKAGAEKDYKEEWAATRYMIRGKLFAMQGGDKEGRAILTLKLPPDQGRLLRENYPDIIPGYYMNKEHWNSVYLEGSVEDDVLQSMIDTSHRLILESLPKRMQKEILG
;
A
#
# COMPACT_ATOMS: atom_id res chain seq x y z
N MET A 1 13.00 -0.04 -11.07
CA MET A 1 11.75 0.39 -10.46
C MET A 1 11.47 1.85 -10.84
N ASN A 2 10.22 2.14 -11.19
CA ASN A 2 9.86 3.47 -11.70
C ASN A 2 9.52 4.49 -10.61
N TYR A 3 9.57 4.08 -9.34
CA TYR A 3 9.19 4.94 -8.21
C TYR A 3 10.29 4.95 -7.16
N PRO A 4 11.39 5.68 -7.42
CA PRO A 4 12.55 5.67 -6.50
C PRO A 4 12.24 6.31 -5.14
N TRP A 5 11.17 7.10 -5.06
CA TRP A 5 10.72 7.75 -3.83
C TRP A 5 9.89 6.83 -2.91
N LEU A 6 9.55 5.61 -3.36
CA LEU A 6 8.53 4.76 -2.72
C LEU A 6 8.83 4.50 -1.24
N ASP A 7 10.02 4.02 -0.93
CA ASP A 7 10.40 3.68 0.43
C ASP A 7 10.36 4.89 1.35
N THR A 8 10.98 5.99 0.92
CA THR A 8 11.00 7.23 1.69
C THR A 8 9.60 7.77 1.91
N TYR A 9 8.77 7.72 0.88
CA TYR A 9 7.40 8.23 0.97
C TYR A 9 6.57 7.42 1.97
N CYS A 10 6.60 6.09 1.89
CA CYS A 10 5.87 5.26 2.83
C CYS A 10 6.35 5.50 4.27
N LEU A 11 7.65 5.62 4.47
CA LEU A 11 8.21 5.86 5.81
C LEU A 11 7.94 7.26 6.33
N SER A 12 7.59 8.21 5.46
CA SER A 12 7.23 9.57 5.87
C SER A 12 5.84 9.65 6.51
N LYS A 13 5.02 8.62 6.35
CA LYS A 13 3.67 8.61 6.90
C LYS A 13 3.69 8.48 8.41
N ALA A 14 2.73 9.13 9.09
CA ALA A 14 2.68 9.13 10.55
C ALA A 14 2.63 7.70 11.12
N GLY A 15 3.52 7.40 12.05
CA GLY A 15 3.57 6.11 12.71
C GLY A 15 4.08 4.95 11.87
N ALA A 16 4.60 5.22 10.67
CA ALA A 16 5.04 4.17 9.76
C ALA A 16 6.27 3.43 10.29
N GLU A 17 6.18 2.11 10.23
CA GLU A 17 7.27 1.21 10.59
C GLU A 17 7.48 0.24 9.43
N LYS A 18 8.70 -0.23 9.26
CA LYS A 18 9.08 -1.08 8.14
C LYS A 18 9.74 -2.34 8.65
N ASP A 19 9.37 -3.49 8.08
CA ASP A 19 10.12 -4.73 8.28
C ASP A 19 10.17 -5.53 6.98
N TYR A 20 10.91 -6.62 6.99
CA TYR A 20 10.99 -7.53 5.87
C TYR A 20 10.55 -8.92 6.35
N LYS A 21 9.54 -9.49 5.69
CA LYS A 21 9.03 -10.82 6.00
C LYS A 21 9.68 -11.83 5.07
N GLU A 22 10.65 -12.59 5.56
CA GLU A 22 11.41 -13.52 4.72
C GLU A 22 10.55 -14.58 4.06
N GLU A 23 9.57 -15.12 4.79
CA GLU A 23 8.69 -16.17 4.28
C GLU A 23 7.90 -15.72 3.07
N TRP A 24 7.64 -14.41 2.96
CA TRP A 24 6.87 -13.84 1.85
C TRP A 24 7.76 -13.11 0.84
N ALA A 25 9.05 -12.97 1.14
CA ALA A 25 9.97 -12.13 0.37
C ALA A 25 9.37 -10.74 0.15
N ALA A 26 8.82 -10.15 1.21
CA ALA A 26 8.06 -8.90 1.12
C ALA A 26 8.49 -7.88 2.16
N THR A 27 8.60 -6.62 1.73
CA THR A 27 8.78 -5.47 2.62
C THR A 27 7.41 -4.98 3.05
N ARG A 28 7.22 -4.85 4.37
CA ARG A 28 5.95 -4.41 4.92
C ARG A 28 6.09 -3.04 5.55
N TYR A 29 5.10 -2.17 5.28
CA TYR A 29 4.97 -0.87 5.92
C TYR A 29 3.73 -0.93 6.80
N MET A 30 3.89 -0.67 8.09
CA MET A 30 2.85 -0.91 9.09
C MET A 30 2.69 0.27 10.03
N ILE A 31 1.51 0.34 10.68
CA ILE A 31 1.26 1.23 11.80
C ILE A 31 0.81 0.35 12.96
N ARG A 32 1.59 0.34 14.06
CA ARG A 32 1.27 -0.46 15.25
C ARG A 32 0.94 -1.91 14.90
N GLY A 33 1.72 -2.49 13.99
CA GLY A 33 1.57 -3.88 13.56
C GLY A 33 0.51 -4.13 12.52
N LYS A 34 -0.21 -3.11 12.06
CA LYS A 34 -1.20 -3.24 10.98
C LYS A 34 -0.62 -2.80 9.65
N LEU A 35 -0.79 -3.63 8.65
CA LEU A 35 -0.24 -3.42 7.32
C LEU A 35 -0.99 -2.33 6.58
N PHE A 36 -0.26 -1.34 6.00
CA PHE A 36 -0.88 -0.38 5.07
C PHE A 36 -0.26 -0.42 3.69
N ALA A 37 0.92 -1.01 3.52
CA ALA A 37 1.54 -1.19 2.20
C ALA A 37 2.50 -2.37 2.25
N MET A 38 2.53 -3.15 1.17
CA MET A 38 3.43 -4.30 1.09
C MET A 38 4.04 -4.37 -0.30
N GLN A 39 5.37 -4.39 -0.37
CA GLN A 39 6.10 -4.53 -1.61
C GLN A 39 6.65 -5.95 -1.71
N GLY A 40 6.28 -6.65 -2.78
CA GLY A 40 6.73 -8.02 -3.00
C GLY A 40 6.67 -8.37 -4.47
N GLY A 41 6.51 -9.65 -4.78
CA GLY A 41 6.42 -10.14 -6.14
C GLY A 41 5.15 -10.94 -6.38
N ASP A 42 4.67 -10.94 -7.63
CA ASP A 42 3.59 -11.83 -8.04
C ASP A 42 4.18 -13.22 -8.39
N LYS A 43 3.37 -14.13 -8.94
CA LYS A 43 3.81 -15.48 -9.30
C LYS A 43 4.98 -15.50 -10.26
N GLU A 44 5.09 -14.47 -11.09
CA GLU A 44 6.13 -14.37 -12.11
C GLU A 44 7.32 -13.55 -11.63
N GLY A 45 7.31 -13.14 -10.36
CA GLY A 45 8.38 -12.33 -9.80
C GLY A 45 8.31 -10.85 -10.14
N ARG A 46 7.20 -10.39 -10.74
CA ARG A 46 7.06 -8.96 -11.06
C ARG A 46 6.80 -8.18 -9.79
N ALA A 47 7.51 -7.07 -9.61
CA ALA A 47 7.40 -6.25 -8.40
C ALA A 47 6.02 -5.59 -8.32
N ILE A 48 5.36 -5.74 -7.17
CA ILE A 48 4.05 -5.12 -6.91
C ILE A 48 4.07 -4.42 -5.56
N LEU A 49 3.25 -3.37 -5.45
CA LEU A 49 2.93 -2.72 -4.18
C LEU A 49 1.45 -2.94 -3.90
N THR A 50 1.12 -3.53 -2.76
CA THR A 50 -0.26 -3.84 -2.40
C THR A 50 -0.75 -2.84 -1.35
N LEU A 51 -1.91 -2.23 -1.61
CA LEU A 51 -2.46 -1.12 -0.84
C LEU A 51 -3.97 -1.32 -0.64
N LYS A 52 -4.47 -0.84 0.50
CA LYS A 52 -5.91 -0.90 0.81
C LYS A 52 -6.60 0.36 0.34
N LEU A 53 -7.74 0.19 -0.34
CA LEU A 53 -8.57 1.31 -0.79
C LEU A 53 -10.04 1.00 -0.51
N PRO A 54 -10.89 2.03 -0.38
CA PRO A 54 -12.33 1.78 -0.41
C PRO A 54 -12.71 1.05 -1.70
N PRO A 55 -13.64 0.08 -1.66
CA PRO A 55 -13.94 -0.75 -2.84
C PRO A 55 -14.29 0.04 -4.10
N ASP A 56 -15.05 1.12 -3.98
CA ASP A 56 -15.43 1.93 -5.13
C ASP A 56 -14.23 2.59 -5.79
N GLN A 57 -13.31 3.14 -5.00
CA GLN A 57 -12.08 3.75 -5.52
C GLN A 57 -11.19 2.72 -6.18
N GLY A 58 -11.05 1.54 -5.55
CA GLY A 58 -10.26 0.45 -6.12
C GLY A 58 -10.79 0.02 -7.48
N ARG A 59 -12.11 -0.18 -7.59
CA ARG A 59 -12.72 -0.55 -8.88
C ARG A 59 -12.46 0.49 -9.95
N LEU A 60 -12.66 1.77 -9.62
CA LEU A 60 -12.46 2.86 -10.58
C LEU A 60 -11.02 2.91 -11.07
N LEU A 61 -10.05 2.79 -10.16
CA LEU A 61 -8.64 2.80 -10.53
C LEU A 61 -8.28 1.60 -11.39
N ARG A 62 -8.77 0.40 -11.06
CA ARG A 62 -8.50 -0.79 -11.85
C ARG A 62 -9.10 -0.71 -13.26
N GLU A 63 -10.25 -0.03 -13.40
CA GLU A 63 -10.85 0.19 -14.72
C GLU A 63 -10.02 1.14 -15.58
N ASN A 64 -9.35 2.10 -14.96
CA ASN A 64 -8.61 3.14 -15.67
C ASN A 64 -7.13 2.84 -15.86
N TYR A 65 -6.57 1.93 -15.07
CA TYR A 65 -5.13 1.62 -15.09
C TYR A 65 -4.90 0.12 -15.21
N PRO A 66 -4.40 -0.35 -16.37
CA PRO A 66 -4.10 -1.79 -16.52
C PRO A 66 -3.05 -2.30 -15.52
N ASP A 67 -2.21 -1.41 -15.01
CA ASP A 67 -1.17 -1.78 -14.05
C ASP A 67 -1.67 -1.87 -12.61
N ILE A 68 -2.96 -1.60 -12.37
CA ILE A 68 -3.59 -1.75 -11.06
C ILE A 68 -4.54 -2.94 -11.13
N ILE A 69 -4.29 -3.95 -10.29
CA ILE A 69 -5.06 -5.20 -10.28
C ILE A 69 -5.60 -5.48 -8.88
N PRO A 70 -6.58 -6.39 -8.74
CA PRO A 70 -7.03 -6.81 -7.40
C PRO A 70 -5.87 -7.36 -6.58
N GLY A 71 -5.92 -7.17 -5.27
CA GLY A 71 -4.85 -7.56 -4.36
C GLY A 71 -4.45 -9.02 -4.50
N TYR A 72 -3.15 -9.25 -4.61
CA TYR A 72 -2.64 -10.53 -5.04
C TYR A 72 -2.82 -11.63 -3.97
N TYR A 73 -2.49 -11.33 -2.73
CA TYR A 73 -2.52 -12.30 -1.63
C TYR A 73 -3.57 -11.98 -0.57
N MET A 74 -4.46 -11.03 -0.84
CA MET A 74 -5.33 -10.46 0.19
C MET A 74 -6.76 -10.35 -0.32
N ASN A 75 -7.67 -9.87 0.54
CA ASN A 75 -9.06 -9.64 0.14
C ASN A 75 -9.09 -8.69 -1.07
N LYS A 76 -9.57 -9.23 -2.20
CA LYS A 76 -9.50 -8.54 -3.48
C LYS A 76 -10.49 -7.37 -3.62
N GLU A 77 -11.45 -7.26 -2.72
CA GLU A 77 -12.40 -6.16 -2.72
C GLU A 77 -11.79 -4.89 -2.13
N HIS A 78 -10.93 -5.04 -1.13
CA HIS A 78 -10.33 -3.92 -0.40
C HIS A 78 -8.88 -3.67 -0.78
N TRP A 79 -8.15 -4.69 -1.22
CA TRP A 79 -6.73 -4.59 -1.50
C TRP A 79 -6.46 -4.58 -2.99
N ASN A 80 -5.49 -3.77 -3.39
CA ASN A 80 -5.12 -3.55 -4.79
C ASN A 80 -3.62 -3.61 -4.93
N SER A 81 -3.14 -4.20 -6.02
CA SER A 81 -1.71 -4.30 -6.29
C SER A 81 -1.35 -3.48 -7.52
N VAL A 82 -0.27 -2.71 -7.42
CA VAL A 82 0.22 -1.86 -8.50
C VAL A 82 1.54 -2.42 -8.99
N TYR A 83 1.67 -2.64 -10.30
CA TYR A 83 2.94 -3.06 -10.87
C TYR A 83 3.94 -1.92 -10.81
N LEU A 84 5.10 -2.16 -10.15
CA LEU A 84 6.10 -1.12 -9.91
C LEU A 84 6.98 -0.84 -11.13
N GLU A 85 6.93 -1.70 -12.14
CA GLU A 85 7.57 -1.44 -13.43
C GLU A 85 6.59 -0.85 -14.44
N GLY A 86 5.39 -0.47 -13.98
CA GLY A 86 4.34 0.09 -14.83
C GLY A 86 4.43 1.60 -14.97
N SER A 87 3.33 2.17 -15.44
CA SER A 87 3.27 3.59 -15.82
C SER A 87 2.24 4.41 -15.07
N VAL A 88 1.77 3.95 -13.90
CA VAL A 88 0.87 4.76 -13.06
C VAL A 88 1.64 6.01 -12.63
N GLU A 89 1.01 7.17 -12.75
CA GLU A 89 1.65 8.45 -12.42
C GLU A 89 2.02 8.52 -10.93
N ASP A 90 3.10 9.23 -10.62
CA ASP A 90 3.59 9.35 -9.24
C ASP A 90 2.52 9.87 -8.29
N ASP A 91 1.79 10.92 -8.69
CA ASP A 91 0.76 11.51 -7.83
C ASP A 91 -0.41 10.55 -7.58
N VAL A 92 -0.75 9.72 -8.54
CA VAL A 92 -1.80 8.70 -8.37
C VAL A 92 -1.34 7.65 -7.35
N LEU A 93 -0.12 7.14 -7.50
CA LEU A 93 0.40 6.14 -6.57
C LEU A 93 0.56 6.72 -5.17
N GLN A 94 1.05 7.96 -5.05
CA GLN A 94 1.17 8.63 -3.75
C GLN A 94 -0.20 8.79 -3.09
N SER A 95 -1.22 9.16 -3.86
CA SER A 95 -2.59 9.29 -3.36
C SER A 95 -3.12 7.94 -2.85
N MET A 96 -2.81 6.85 -3.55
CA MET A 96 -3.20 5.51 -3.11
C MET A 96 -2.52 5.15 -1.78
N ILE A 97 -1.24 5.47 -1.64
CA ILE A 97 -0.50 5.23 -0.40
C ILE A 97 -1.13 6.05 0.75
N ASP A 98 -1.43 7.32 0.49
CA ASP A 98 -2.06 8.20 1.48
C ASP A 98 -3.39 7.64 1.95
N THR A 99 -4.21 7.17 1.02
CA THR A 99 -5.53 6.61 1.34
C THR A 99 -5.40 5.33 2.15
N SER A 100 -4.49 4.43 1.75
CA SER A 100 -4.26 3.19 2.47
C SER A 100 -3.79 3.45 3.90
N HIS A 101 -2.83 4.36 4.06
CA HIS A 101 -2.34 4.75 5.38
C HIS A 101 -3.46 5.30 6.24
N ARG A 102 -4.28 6.21 5.70
CA ARG A 102 -5.39 6.82 6.43
C ARG A 102 -6.41 5.76 6.88
N LEU A 103 -6.77 4.83 6.01
CA LEU A 103 -7.73 3.77 6.35
C LEU A 103 -7.22 2.91 7.51
N ILE A 104 -5.95 2.57 7.49
CA ILE A 104 -5.35 1.75 8.56
C ILE A 104 -5.24 2.56 9.84
N LEU A 105 -4.79 3.82 9.76
CA LEU A 105 -4.71 4.69 10.94
C LEU A 105 -6.08 4.85 11.60
N GLU A 106 -7.11 5.11 10.80
CA GLU A 106 -8.48 5.30 11.31
C GLU A 106 -9.09 4.02 11.86
N SER A 107 -8.56 2.86 11.53
CA SER A 107 -9.00 1.59 12.08
C SER A 107 -8.47 1.34 13.49
N LEU A 108 -7.50 2.12 13.95
CA LEU A 108 -6.94 1.99 15.28
C LEU A 108 -7.83 2.67 16.33
N PRO A 109 -7.74 2.26 17.62
CA PRO A 109 -8.43 2.99 18.68
C PRO A 109 -8.05 4.47 18.70
N LYS A 110 -9.00 5.33 19.06
CA LYS A 110 -8.79 6.78 19.07
C LYS A 110 -7.56 7.21 19.87
N ARG A 111 -7.29 6.55 20.99
CA ARG A 111 -6.11 6.86 21.80
C ARG A 111 -4.81 6.65 21.03
N MET A 112 -4.73 5.54 20.29
CA MET A 112 -3.55 5.27 19.47
C MET A 112 -3.41 6.29 18.34
N GLN A 113 -4.51 6.69 17.71
CA GLN A 113 -4.47 7.72 16.68
C GLN A 113 -3.89 9.02 17.22
N LYS A 114 -4.30 9.42 18.42
CA LYS A 114 -3.78 10.62 19.05
C LYS A 114 -2.30 10.51 19.36
N GLU A 115 -1.84 9.35 19.83
CA GLU A 115 -0.42 9.12 20.12
C GLU A 115 0.42 9.24 18.85
N ILE A 116 -0.08 8.73 17.74
CA ILE A 116 0.63 8.74 16.46
C ILE A 116 0.67 10.13 15.85
N LEU A 117 -0.44 10.84 15.92
CA LEU A 117 -0.55 12.17 15.30
C LEU A 117 -0.04 13.31 16.17
N GLY A 118 0.19 13.05 17.42
CA GLY A 118 0.68 14.05 18.37
C GLY A 118 -0.43 14.83 19.01
#